data_7cdb6f482278699574b62a2dc69f5a08
#
_entry.id   7cdb6f482278699574b62a2dc69f5a08
#
_cell.length_a   1.000
_cell.length_b   1.000
_cell.length_c   1.000
_cell.angle_alpha   90.00
_cell.angle_beta   90.00
_cell.angle_gamma   90.00
#
_symmetry.space_group_name_H-M   'P 1'
#
loop_
_entity.id
_entity.type
_entity.pdbx_description
1 polymer ?
#
loop_
_entity_poly.entity_id
_entity_poly.type
_entity_poly.pdbx_seq_one_letter_code
_entity_poly.pdbx_strand_id
1 'polypeptide(L)'
;MIILFCIIMFVGGIYYFNQNNDDYLENNWNLNLKSQANSILKKYPEPSFHNDGIYYEVLETLTYNSSIDFNDNKNSEIETMFLEYTSEANISEEYLPCFSNKYEYYTKNKENASLIIINQNQKLYVVSYKI
;
A
#
# COMPACT_ATOMS: atom_id res chain seq x y z
N MET A 1 -21.07 17.64 31.78
CA MET A 1 -19.59 17.63 31.78
C MET A 1 -19.00 16.27 31.38
N ILE A 2 -19.50 15.16 31.92
CA ILE A 2 -19.02 13.79 31.57
C ILE A 2 -19.24 13.45 30.09
N ILE A 3 -20.39 13.80 29.50
CA ILE A 3 -20.71 13.51 28.10
C ILE A 3 -19.78 14.25 27.16
N LEU A 4 -19.45 15.50 27.46
CA LEU A 4 -18.52 16.30 26.66
C LEU A 4 -17.10 15.70 26.67
N PHE A 5 -16.66 15.22 27.84
CA PHE A 5 -15.35 14.56 27.96
C PHE A 5 -15.28 13.25 27.19
N CYS A 6 -16.34 12.44 27.21
CA CYS A 6 -16.43 11.22 26.41
C CYS A 6 -16.37 11.48 24.90
N ILE A 7 -17.03 12.54 24.43
CA ILE A 7 -16.99 12.94 23.01
C ILE A 7 -15.58 13.36 22.60
N ILE A 8 -14.89 14.15 23.42
CA ILE A 8 -13.51 14.58 23.13
C ILE A 8 -12.55 13.38 23.06
N MET A 9 -12.67 12.43 23.99
CA MET A 9 -11.85 11.22 23.99
C MET A 9 -12.14 10.33 22.78
N PHE A 10 -13.42 10.22 22.36
CA PHE A 10 -13.80 9.44 21.20
C PHE A 10 -13.29 10.04 19.89
N VAL A 11 -13.46 11.35 19.71
CA VAL A 11 -12.97 12.07 18.53
C VAL A 11 -11.44 12.06 18.49
N GLY A 12 -10.78 12.28 19.62
CA GLY A 12 -9.31 12.19 19.72
C GLY A 12 -8.78 10.79 19.42
N GLY A 13 -9.48 9.75 19.88
CA GLY A 13 -9.14 8.36 19.58
C GLY A 13 -9.26 8.04 18.10
N ILE A 14 -10.31 8.48 17.43
CA ILE A 14 -10.51 8.30 15.98
C ILE A 14 -9.43 9.06 15.18
N TYR A 15 -9.14 10.30 15.58
CA TYR A 15 -8.12 11.11 14.92
C TYR A 15 -6.72 10.48 15.05
N TYR A 16 -6.36 10.02 16.24
CA TYR A 16 -5.09 9.33 16.49
C TYR A 16 -4.98 8.02 15.71
N PHE A 17 -6.04 7.24 15.67
CA PHE A 17 -6.09 5.98 14.91
C PHE A 17 -5.95 6.21 13.41
N ASN A 18 -6.63 7.22 12.87
CA ASN A 18 -6.52 7.59 11.45
C ASN A 18 -5.12 8.10 11.07
N GLN A 19 -4.45 8.87 11.93
CA GLN A 19 -3.09 9.34 11.68
C GLN A 19 -2.08 8.19 11.64
N ASN A 20 -2.16 7.24 12.55
CA ASN A 20 -1.26 6.09 12.59
C ASN A 20 -1.44 5.16 11.37
N ASN A 21 -2.64 5.07 10.83
CA ASN A 21 -2.92 4.26 9.65
C ASN A 21 -2.50 4.91 8.34
N ASP A 22 -2.37 6.25 8.31
CA ASP A 22 -2.03 6.99 7.10
C ASP A 22 -0.57 6.85 6.63
N ASP A 23 0.33 6.39 7.49
CA ASP A 23 1.77 6.35 7.23
C ASP A 23 2.34 4.91 7.14
N TYR A 24 1.54 3.93 6.72
CA TYR A 24 1.96 2.53 6.66
C TYR A 24 3.26 2.33 5.84
N LEU A 25 3.33 2.91 4.65
CA LEU A 25 4.48 2.76 3.76
C LEU A 25 5.71 3.48 4.31
N GLU A 26 5.55 4.64 4.92
CA GLU A 26 6.66 5.36 5.55
C GLU A 26 7.17 4.62 6.77
N ASN A 27 6.27 4.17 7.65
CA ASN A 27 6.63 3.48 8.89
C ASN A 27 7.27 2.11 8.67
N ASN A 28 6.79 1.36 7.68
CA ASN A 28 7.27 0.00 7.43
C ASN A 28 8.36 -0.08 6.36
N TRP A 29 8.37 0.82 5.39
CA TRP A 29 9.24 0.74 4.23
C TRP A 29 10.07 2.00 3.97
N ASN A 30 9.91 3.03 4.80
CA ASN A 30 10.57 4.33 4.64
C ASN A 30 10.29 4.97 3.26
N LEU A 31 9.06 4.82 2.78
CA LEU A 31 8.60 5.37 1.51
C LEU A 31 7.55 6.45 1.76
N ASN A 32 7.82 7.68 1.35
CA ASN A 32 6.86 8.78 1.39
C ASN A 32 6.33 9.06 -0.02
N LEU A 33 5.19 8.47 -0.35
CA LEU A 33 4.52 8.64 -1.65
C LEU A 33 3.40 9.68 -1.61
N LYS A 34 2.97 10.12 -0.42
CA LYS A 34 1.83 11.03 -0.23
C LYS A 34 2.06 12.44 -0.78
N SER A 35 3.29 12.92 -0.78
CA SER A 35 3.62 14.24 -1.31
C SER A 35 3.43 14.35 -2.83
N GLN A 36 3.36 13.24 -3.54
CA GLN A 36 3.36 13.14 -5.00
C GLN A 36 2.16 12.37 -5.57
N ALA A 37 1.32 11.80 -4.71
CA ALA A 37 0.24 10.92 -5.14
C ALA A 37 -0.97 10.98 -4.21
N ASN A 38 -2.16 10.78 -4.78
CA ASN A 38 -3.41 10.64 -4.03
C ASN A 38 -3.79 9.17 -3.91
N SER A 39 -4.19 8.74 -2.72
CA SER A 39 -4.70 7.38 -2.50
C SER A 39 -6.09 7.21 -3.09
N ILE A 40 -6.26 6.19 -3.93
CA ILE A 40 -7.54 5.78 -4.50
C ILE A 40 -8.17 4.68 -3.65
N LEU A 41 -7.36 3.72 -3.19
CA LEU A 41 -7.78 2.58 -2.39
C LEU A 41 -6.69 2.27 -1.36
N LYS A 42 -7.10 1.99 -0.12
CA LYS A 42 -6.24 1.43 0.92
C LYS A 42 -6.92 0.22 1.55
N LYS A 43 -6.17 -0.87 1.69
CA LYS A 43 -6.59 -2.03 2.45
C LYS A 43 -5.48 -2.43 3.42
N TYR A 44 -5.80 -2.42 4.71
CA TYR A 44 -4.89 -2.80 5.78
C TYR A 44 -4.93 -4.29 6.03
N PRO A 45 -3.84 -4.89 6.56
CA PRO A 45 -3.86 -6.26 7.02
C PRO A 45 -4.97 -6.49 8.05
N GLU A 46 -5.58 -7.67 8.01
CA GLU A 46 -6.50 -8.11 9.06
C GLU A 46 -5.78 -8.09 10.41
N PRO A 47 -6.45 -7.65 11.51
CA PRO A 47 -5.84 -7.68 12.84
C PRO A 47 -5.38 -9.09 13.22
N SER A 48 -4.09 -9.25 13.51
CA SER A 48 -3.52 -10.51 13.96
C SER A 48 -2.52 -10.28 15.09
N PHE A 49 -2.23 -11.32 15.87
CA PHE A 49 -1.28 -11.26 16.98
C PHE A 49 0.16 -10.93 16.53
N HIS A 50 0.50 -11.24 15.30
CA HIS A 50 1.86 -11.08 14.75
C HIS A 50 2.01 -9.92 13.79
N ASN A 51 0.97 -9.11 13.59
CA ASN A 51 0.96 -8.03 12.58
C ASN A 51 1.27 -8.53 11.15
N ASP A 52 0.97 -9.79 10.88
CA ASP A 52 1.12 -10.38 9.56
C ASP A 52 -0.05 -10.01 8.66
N GLY A 53 0.13 -10.20 7.39
CA GLY A 53 -0.90 -10.02 6.39
C GLY A 53 -0.50 -9.10 5.25
N ILE A 54 -1.49 -8.67 4.51
CA ILE A 54 -1.30 -7.95 3.26
C ILE A 54 -1.83 -6.54 3.40
N TYR A 55 -0.95 -5.57 3.13
CA TYR A 55 -1.32 -4.18 2.87
C TYR A 55 -1.39 -3.96 1.38
N TYR A 56 -2.44 -3.31 0.91
CA TYR A 56 -2.63 -2.94 -0.49
C TYR A 56 -3.05 -1.49 -0.63
N GLU A 57 -2.42 -0.77 -1.52
CA GLU A 57 -2.77 0.62 -1.82
C GLU A 57 -2.62 0.90 -3.31
N VAL A 58 -3.59 1.63 -3.86
CA VAL A 58 -3.51 2.20 -5.20
C VAL A 58 -3.42 3.71 -5.06
N LEU A 59 -2.38 4.30 -5.66
CA LEU A 59 -2.12 5.73 -5.65
C LEU A 59 -2.17 6.27 -7.09
N GLU A 60 -2.79 7.42 -7.27
CA GLU A 60 -2.73 8.16 -8.52
C GLU A 60 -1.64 9.24 -8.42
N THR A 61 -0.67 9.20 -9.31
CA THR A 61 0.45 10.15 -9.31
C THR A 61 0.04 11.46 -9.96
N LEU A 62 0.22 12.58 -9.22
CA LEU A 62 -0.06 13.93 -9.72
C LEU A 62 1.13 14.52 -10.46
N THR A 63 2.34 14.24 -10.00
CA THR A 63 3.60 14.64 -10.62
C THR A 63 4.62 13.53 -10.43
N TYR A 64 5.26 13.13 -11.53
CA TYR A 64 6.26 12.09 -11.49
C TYR A 64 7.63 12.69 -11.16
N ASN A 65 8.04 12.60 -9.92
CA ASN A 65 9.42 12.86 -9.52
C ASN A 65 9.79 11.84 -8.44
N SER A 66 9.87 10.58 -8.86
CA SER A 66 10.05 9.47 -7.96
C SER A 66 11.53 9.24 -7.64
N SER A 67 11.83 9.15 -6.34
CA SER A 67 13.11 8.63 -5.84
C SER A 67 13.24 7.11 -5.98
N ILE A 68 12.22 6.45 -6.53
CA ILE A 68 12.18 5.00 -6.72
C ILE A 68 12.78 4.66 -8.08
N ASP A 69 13.77 3.76 -8.07
CA ASP A 69 14.39 3.24 -9.27
C ASP A 69 13.61 2.03 -9.81
N PHE A 70 12.69 2.30 -10.73
CA PHE A 70 11.85 1.26 -11.32
C PHE A 70 12.59 0.46 -12.40
N ASN A 71 12.33 -0.84 -12.43
CA ASN A 71 12.76 -1.74 -13.49
C ASN A 71 11.64 -1.84 -14.56
N ASP A 72 11.99 -1.66 -15.83
CA ASP A 72 11.03 -1.67 -16.95
C ASP A 72 10.97 -3.01 -17.71
N ASN A 73 11.73 -4.01 -17.29
CA ASN A 73 11.69 -5.33 -17.89
C ASN A 73 10.47 -6.12 -17.38
N LYS A 74 9.78 -6.79 -18.29
CA LYS A 74 8.70 -7.70 -17.94
C LYS A 74 9.24 -8.85 -17.07
N ASN A 75 8.57 -9.13 -15.96
CA ASN A 75 8.98 -10.14 -14.99
C ASN A 75 7.79 -10.99 -14.53
N SER A 76 7.68 -12.20 -15.07
CA SER A 76 6.57 -13.11 -14.79
C SER A 76 6.52 -13.59 -13.32
N GLU A 77 7.67 -13.66 -12.65
CA GLU A 77 7.73 -14.03 -11.23
C GLU A 77 7.11 -12.93 -10.36
N ILE A 78 7.43 -11.68 -10.62
CA ILE A 78 6.83 -10.53 -9.93
C ILE A 78 5.33 -10.44 -10.19
N GLU A 79 4.89 -10.65 -11.43
CA GLU A 79 3.47 -10.69 -11.78
C GLU A 79 2.72 -11.77 -10.99
N THR A 80 3.27 -12.97 -10.92
CA THR A 80 2.68 -14.09 -10.19
C THR A 80 2.58 -13.79 -8.70
N MET A 81 3.65 -13.31 -8.08
CA MET A 81 3.66 -12.95 -6.65
C MET A 81 2.65 -11.86 -6.35
N PHE A 82 2.60 -10.82 -7.18
CA PHE A 82 1.66 -9.71 -7.02
C PHE A 82 0.21 -10.21 -7.07
N LEU A 83 -0.12 -11.05 -8.04
CA LEU A 83 -1.48 -11.61 -8.19
C LEU A 83 -1.83 -12.58 -7.06
N GLU A 84 -0.90 -13.36 -6.57
CA GLU A 84 -1.12 -14.24 -5.40
C GLU A 84 -1.45 -13.41 -4.16
N TYR A 85 -0.69 -12.37 -3.85
CA TYR A 85 -0.94 -11.53 -2.69
C TYR A 85 -2.26 -10.76 -2.80
N THR A 86 -2.56 -10.21 -3.96
CA THR A 86 -3.81 -9.47 -4.16
C THR A 86 -5.03 -10.38 -4.17
N SER A 87 -4.92 -11.62 -4.65
CA SER A 87 -5.95 -12.63 -4.54
C SER A 87 -6.23 -13.01 -3.07
N GLU A 88 -5.19 -13.22 -2.29
CA GLU A 88 -5.32 -13.51 -0.86
C GLU A 88 -5.98 -12.37 -0.09
N ALA A 89 -5.70 -11.12 -0.49
CA ALA A 89 -6.32 -9.92 0.10
C ALA A 89 -7.72 -9.61 -0.45
N ASN A 90 -8.25 -10.40 -1.39
CA ASN A 90 -9.55 -10.18 -2.03
C ASN A 90 -9.67 -8.81 -2.72
N ILE A 91 -8.65 -8.38 -3.42
CA ILE A 91 -8.68 -7.13 -4.18
C ILE A 91 -9.50 -7.31 -5.45
N SER A 92 -10.45 -6.40 -5.69
CA SER A 92 -11.26 -6.39 -6.91
C SER A 92 -10.41 -6.11 -8.15
N GLU A 93 -10.73 -6.77 -9.26
CA GLU A 93 -9.97 -6.69 -10.52
C GLU A 93 -9.80 -5.26 -11.04
N GLU A 94 -10.79 -4.39 -10.82
CA GLU A 94 -10.74 -2.98 -11.21
C GLU A 94 -9.60 -2.18 -10.55
N TYR A 95 -9.08 -2.68 -9.41
CA TYR A 95 -7.96 -2.07 -8.67
C TYR A 95 -6.64 -2.79 -8.88
N LEU A 96 -6.54 -3.64 -9.89
CA LEU A 96 -5.31 -4.36 -10.24
C LEU A 96 -4.66 -3.76 -11.48
N PRO A 97 -3.32 -3.84 -11.60
CA PRO A 97 -2.65 -3.50 -12.85
C PRO A 97 -2.97 -4.52 -13.94
N CYS A 98 -2.82 -4.12 -15.20
CA CYS A 98 -2.95 -5.00 -16.35
C CYS A 98 -1.58 -5.45 -16.84
N PHE A 99 -1.17 -6.66 -16.49
CA PHE A 99 0.17 -7.18 -16.84
C PHE A 99 0.35 -7.55 -18.31
N SER A 100 -0.71 -7.55 -19.12
CA SER A 100 -0.58 -7.66 -20.57
C SER A 100 -0.10 -6.36 -21.22
N ASN A 101 -0.18 -5.24 -20.51
CA ASN A 101 0.31 -3.94 -20.94
C ASN A 101 1.66 -3.63 -20.31
N LYS A 102 2.35 -2.63 -20.88
CA LYS A 102 3.64 -2.17 -20.34
C LYS A 102 3.50 -1.65 -18.90
N TYR A 103 4.43 -2.02 -18.04
CA TYR A 103 4.55 -1.56 -16.67
C TYR A 103 6.01 -1.45 -16.24
N GLU A 104 6.23 -0.78 -15.13
CA GLU A 104 7.49 -0.77 -14.41
C GLU A 104 7.26 -1.33 -13.01
N TYR A 105 8.28 -1.89 -12.39
CA TYR A 105 8.15 -2.42 -11.03
C TYR A 105 9.33 -2.09 -10.14
N TYR A 106 9.09 -2.11 -8.85
CA TYR A 106 10.07 -2.00 -7.79
C TYR A 106 9.78 -3.04 -6.73
N THR A 107 10.81 -3.68 -6.21
CA THR A 107 10.70 -4.63 -5.12
C THR A 107 11.69 -4.32 -4.02
N LYS A 108 11.27 -4.56 -2.78
CA LYS A 108 12.13 -4.49 -1.61
C LYS A 108 11.76 -5.62 -0.66
N ASN A 109 12.77 -6.30 -0.14
CA ASN A 109 12.59 -7.41 0.80
C ASN A 109 13.26 -7.08 2.13
N LYS A 110 12.60 -7.51 3.20
CA LYS A 110 13.13 -7.57 4.57
C LYS A 110 13.06 -9.02 5.02
N GLU A 111 13.62 -9.31 6.20
CA GLU A 111 13.63 -10.67 6.77
C GLU A 111 12.23 -11.32 6.78
N ASN A 112 11.19 -10.57 7.19
CA ASN A 112 9.83 -11.09 7.37
C ASN A 112 8.79 -10.38 6.47
N ALA A 113 9.21 -9.66 5.46
CA ALA A 113 8.28 -8.89 4.64
C ALA A 113 8.81 -8.65 3.23
N SER A 114 7.89 -8.53 2.29
CA SER A 114 8.19 -8.13 0.92
C SER A 114 7.27 -7.03 0.45
N LEU A 115 7.79 -6.17 -0.41
CA LEU A 115 7.09 -5.05 -1.02
C LEU A 115 7.23 -5.15 -2.53
N ILE A 116 6.12 -5.00 -3.24
CA ILE A 116 6.08 -4.87 -4.70
C ILE A 116 5.30 -3.62 -5.05
N ILE A 117 5.86 -2.78 -5.89
CA ILE A 117 5.20 -1.60 -6.45
C ILE A 117 5.17 -1.75 -7.97
N ILE A 118 3.99 -1.67 -8.55
CA ILE A 118 3.79 -1.64 -10.00
C ILE A 118 3.43 -0.22 -10.41
N ASN A 119 4.17 0.34 -11.34
CA ASN A 119 3.90 1.65 -11.94
C ASN A 119 3.32 1.46 -13.33
N GLN A 120 2.08 1.86 -13.52
CA GLN A 120 1.36 1.72 -14.78
C GLN A 120 0.30 2.81 -14.92
N ASN A 121 0.27 3.50 -16.05
CA ASN A 121 -0.75 4.50 -16.38
C ASN A 121 -0.95 5.56 -15.29
N GLN A 122 0.12 6.16 -14.79
CA GLN A 122 0.09 7.17 -13.72
C GLN A 122 -0.50 6.65 -12.39
N LYS A 123 -0.52 5.35 -12.18
CA LYS A 123 -0.92 4.70 -10.94
C LYS A 123 0.22 3.89 -10.36
N LEU A 124 0.31 3.92 -9.04
CA LEU A 124 1.17 3.03 -8.28
C LEU A 124 0.28 2.00 -7.57
N TYR A 125 0.50 0.75 -7.88
CA TYR A 125 -0.16 -0.38 -7.23
C TYR A 125 0.83 -1.00 -6.25
N VAL A 126 0.54 -0.87 -4.97
CA VAL A 126 1.46 -1.23 -3.89
C VAL A 126 0.91 -2.41 -3.11
N VAL A 127 1.67 -3.48 -3.04
CA VAL A 127 1.37 -4.61 -2.17
C VAL A 127 2.53 -4.86 -1.22
N SER A 128 2.24 -4.99 0.05
CA SER A 128 3.21 -5.38 1.08
C SER A 128 2.69 -6.61 1.81
N TYR A 129 3.50 -7.64 1.82
CA TYR A 129 3.22 -8.90 2.52
C TYR A 129 4.17 -9.06 3.70
N LYS A 130 3.62 -9.33 4.87
CA LYS A 130 4.39 -9.58 6.09
C LYS A 130 4.00 -10.94 6.69
N ILE A 131 5.01 -11.73 7.03
CA ILE A 131 4.89 -13.04 7.68
C ILE A 131 5.09 -12.90 9.19
#